data_f46b9b98d637470df217fccb0b1249cf
#
_entry.id   f46b9b98d637470df217fccb0b1249cf
#
_cell.length_a   1.000
_cell.length_b   1.000
_cell.length_c   1.000
_cell.angle_alpha   90.00
_cell.angle_beta   90.00
_cell.angle_gamma   90.00
#
_symmetry.space_group_name_H-M   'P 1'
#
loop_
_entity.id
_entity.type
_entity.pdbx_description
1 polymer ?
#
loop_
_entity_poly.entity_id
_entity_poly.type
_entity_poly.pdbx_seq_one_letter_code
_entity_poly.pdbx_strand_id
1 'polypeptide(L)'
;MNICDYINVQDDRIMNGLIPTVNLMSKIESSGDEDVVIDFSRTKFISPVFALSLLVYASRSDKHISFTNMTEYMRAFHMNSVIMPDQGRKSEFVAVMESYAKRTYIPVISFPAEKNNDDKEEILTVVENLIIRQSNIQSNVASGLKYMISETIDNITEHSDSDRGFICAQAYPSKGYLDICIADRGVTLLGSYQKLV
;
A
#
# COMPACT_ATOMS: atom_id res chain seq x y z
N MET A 1 1.30 -24.07 -6.13
CA MET A 1 0.05 -24.09 -5.33
C MET A 1 -0.95 -23.08 -5.85
N ASN A 2 -2.23 -23.44 -5.92
CA ASN A 2 -3.29 -22.47 -6.29
C ASN A 2 -4.15 -22.22 -5.05
N ILE A 3 -4.20 -20.96 -4.60
CA ILE A 3 -4.99 -20.53 -3.45
C ILE A 3 -6.18 -19.74 -3.96
N CYS A 4 -7.37 -20.37 -3.95
CA CYS A 4 -8.63 -19.73 -4.28
C CYS A 4 -9.48 -19.60 -3.00
N ASP A 5 -9.04 -18.75 -2.10
CA ASP A 5 -9.80 -18.47 -0.89
C ASP A 5 -10.84 -17.38 -1.12
N TYR A 6 -12.00 -17.51 -0.47
CA TYR A 6 -12.95 -16.44 -0.39
C TYR A 6 -12.41 -15.36 0.55
N ILE A 7 -11.67 -14.41 -0.03
CA ILE A 7 -11.19 -13.24 0.69
C ILE A 7 -12.36 -12.25 0.71
N ASN A 8 -13.25 -12.43 1.67
CA ASN A 8 -14.34 -11.51 1.87
C ASN A 8 -13.91 -10.40 2.83
N VAL A 9 -13.38 -9.33 2.29
CA VAL A 9 -13.15 -8.09 3.05
C VAL A 9 -14.42 -7.23 2.95
N GLN A 10 -15.58 -7.79 3.28
CA GLN A 10 -16.83 -7.03 3.29
C GLN A 10 -16.91 -6.03 4.44
N ASP A 11 -16.09 -6.21 5.45
CA ASP A 11 -16.01 -5.31 6.59
C ASP A 11 -14.75 -4.46 6.45
N ASP A 12 -14.93 -3.18 6.43
CA ASP A 12 -14.00 -2.10 6.19
C ASP A 12 -13.13 -1.75 7.42
N ARG A 13 -13.20 -2.52 8.49
CA ARG A 13 -12.33 -2.33 9.65
C ARG A 13 -10.93 -2.88 9.36
N ILE A 14 -9.91 -2.15 9.78
CA ILE A 14 -8.48 -2.53 9.60
C ILE A 14 -8.23 -3.99 10.01
N MET A 15 -8.76 -4.43 11.15
CA MET A 15 -8.58 -5.81 11.63
C MET A 15 -9.17 -6.86 10.69
N ASN A 16 -10.25 -6.53 10.00
CA ASN A 16 -10.89 -7.44 9.06
C ASN A 16 -10.15 -7.58 7.72
N GLY A 17 -9.31 -6.61 7.38
CA GLY A 17 -8.34 -6.75 6.28
C GLY A 17 -7.07 -7.48 6.71
N LEU A 18 -6.60 -7.23 7.93
CA LEU A 18 -5.34 -7.77 8.44
C LEU A 18 -5.40 -9.29 8.69
N ILE A 19 -6.45 -9.78 9.34
CA ILE A 19 -6.60 -11.23 9.65
C ILE A 19 -6.57 -12.10 8.38
N PRO A 20 -7.36 -11.83 7.33
CA PRO A 20 -7.27 -12.56 6.07
C PRO A 20 -5.87 -12.50 5.44
N THR A 21 -5.20 -11.36 5.54
CA THR A 21 -3.83 -11.18 5.02
C THR A 21 -2.85 -12.11 5.74
N VAL A 22 -2.84 -12.10 7.07
CA VAL A 22 -1.95 -12.94 7.88
C VAL A 22 -2.23 -14.43 7.63
N ASN A 23 -3.50 -14.83 7.55
CA ASN A 23 -3.89 -16.21 7.24
C ASN A 23 -3.41 -16.63 5.85
N LEU A 24 -3.53 -15.76 4.85
CA LEU A 24 -3.03 -16.04 3.50
C LEU A 24 -1.51 -16.18 3.48
N MET A 25 -0.77 -15.26 4.12
CA MET A 25 0.67 -15.33 4.24
C MET A 25 1.12 -16.62 4.94
N SER A 26 0.46 -17.01 6.04
CA SER A 26 0.74 -18.26 6.73
C SER A 26 0.53 -19.50 5.85
N LYS A 27 -0.50 -19.50 5.01
CA LYS A 27 -0.73 -20.58 4.03
C LYS A 27 0.37 -20.64 2.97
N ILE A 28 0.81 -19.48 2.48
CA ILE A 28 1.90 -19.40 1.51
C ILE A 28 3.18 -19.93 2.13
N GLU A 29 3.52 -19.51 3.33
CA GLU A 29 4.73 -19.96 4.04
C GLU A 29 4.72 -21.48 4.33
N SER A 30 3.57 -22.00 4.75
CA SER A 30 3.43 -23.44 5.07
C SER A 30 3.37 -24.33 3.82
N SER A 31 3.21 -23.76 2.64
CA SER A 31 3.24 -24.51 1.39
C SER A 31 4.66 -24.91 1.03
N GLY A 32 4.85 -26.15 0.57
CA GLY A 32 6.13 -26.61 0.03
C GLY A 32 6.42 -26.16 -1.40
N ASP A 33 5.49 -25.43 -2.03
CA ASP A 33 5.63 -25.01 -3.43
C ASP A 33 6.39 -23.69 -3.54
N GLU A 34 7.28 -23.59 -4.52
CA GLU A 34 7.98 -22.34 -4.88
C GLU A 34 7.07 -21.39 -5.65
N ASP A 35 6.21 -21.93 -6.54
CA ASP A 35 5.25 -21.17 -7.32
C ASP A 35 3.88 -21.16 -6.63
N VAL A 36 3.40 -19.96 -6.30
CA VAL A 36 2.09 -19.75 -5.66
C VAL A 36 1.24 -18.85 -6.52
N VAL A 37 0.05 -19.31 -6.87
CA VAL A 37 -0.95 -18.54 -7.60
C VAL A 37 -2.07 -18.17 -6.66
N ILE A 38 -2.34 -16.88 -6.48
CA ILE A 38 -3.47 -16.37 -5.71
C ILE A 38 -4.58 -16.01 -6.69
N ASP A 39 -5.69 -16.74 -6.60
CA ASP A 39 -6.85 -16.60 -7.47
C ASP A 39 -7.93 -15.74 -6.80
N PHE A 40 -8.19 -14.57 -7.37
CA PHE A 40 -9.20 -13.62 -6.90
C PHE A 40 -10.60 -13.81 -7.53
N SER A 41 -10.85 -14.91 -8.24
CA SER A 41 -12.16 -15.15 -8.90
C SER A 41 -13.35 -15.06 -7.93
N ARG A 42 -13.14 -15.33 -6.65
CA ARG A 42 -14.16 -15.27 -5.59
C ARG A 42 -14.13 -13.98 -4.77
N THR A 43 -13.22 -13.06 -5.07
CA THR A 43 -13.00 -11.82 -4.31
C THR A 43 -13.51 -10.62 -5.10
N LYS A 44 -14.46 -9.88 -4.54
CA LYS A 44 -15.04 -8.69 -5.20
C LYS A 44 -14.33 -7.39 -4.85
N PHE A 45 -13.87 -7.30 -3.62
CA PHE A 45 -13.23 -6.10 -3.07
C PHE A 45 -12.07 -6.48 -2.14
N ILE A 46 -11.04 -5.66 -2.12
CA ILE A 46 -9.90 -5.74 -1.20
C ILE A 46 -9.72 -4.40 -0.51
N SER A 47 -9.36 -4.43 0.76
CA SER A 47 -9.00 -3.21 1.50
C SER A 47 -7.56 -2.78 1.19
N PRO A 48 -7.21 -1.50 1.37
CA PRO A 48 -5.83 -1.03 1.24
C PRO A 48 -4.84 -1.82 2.09
N VAL A 49 -5.21 -2.14 3.34
CA VAL A 49 -4.34 -2.91 4.24
C VAL A 49 -4.06 -4.31 3.71
N PHE A 50 -5.06 -4.98 3.15
CA PHE A 50 -4.88 -6.29 2.52
C PHE A 50 -3.95 -6.19 1.30
N ALA A 51 -4.27 -5.27 0.38
CA ALA A 51 -3.53 -5.11 -0.87
C ALA A 51 -2.06 -4.77 -0.61
N LEU A 52 -1.80 -3.76 0.22
CA LEU A 52 -0.44 -3.29 0.48
C LEU A 52 0.39 -4.32 1.24
N SER A 53 -0.17 -4.93 2.29
CA SER A 53 0.54 -5.95 3.06
C SER A 53 0.89 -7.17 2.20
N LEU A 54 -0.03 -7.62 1.34
CA LEU A 54 0.23 -8.74 0.44
C LEU A 54 1.29 -8.42 -0.61
N LEU A 55 1.28 -7.20 -1.17
CA LEU A 55 2.30 -6.75 -2.12
C LEU A 55 3.69 -6.68 -1.48
N VAL A 56 3.79 -6.08 -0.30
CA VAL A 56 5.06 -5.99 0.43
C VAL A 56 5.57 -7.39 0.78
N TYR A 57 4.71 -8.28 1.25
CA TYR A 57 5.05 -9.67 1.52
C TYR A 57 5.54 -10.39 0.26
N ALA A 58 4.77 -10.31 -0.84
CA ALA A 58 5.13 -10.98 -2.10
C ALA A 58 6.48 -10.49 -2.65
N SER A 59 6.81 -9.22 -2.44
CA SER A 59 8.08 -8.64 -2.88
C SER A 59 9.30 -9.06 -2.05
N ARG A 60 9.09 -9.65 -0.86
CA ARG A 60 10.14 -10.17 0.04
C ARG A 60 10.22 -11.69 0.08
N SER A 61 9.17 -12.34 -0.36
CA SER A 61 9.08 -13.81 -0.35
C SER A 61 10.10 -14.42 -1.32
N ASP A 62 10.76 -15.48 -0.92
CA ASP A 62 11.59 -16.30 -1.81
C ASP A 62 10.74 -17.09 -2.82
N LYS A 63 9.41 -17.12 -2.62
CA LYS A 63 8.46 -17.79 -3.50
C LYS A 63 8.03 -16.87 -4.62
N HIS A 64 7.79 -17.46 -5.79
CA HIS A 64 7.21 -16.76 -6.93
C HIS A 64 5.68 -16.65 -6.76
N ILE A 65 5.20 -15.48 -6.34
CA ILE A 65 3.79 -15.23 -6.08
C ILE A 65 3.18 -14.47 -7.27
N SER A 66 2.13 -15.04 -7.85
CA SER A 66 1.39 -14.45 -8.95
C SER A 66 -0.10 -14.30 -8.62
N PHE A 67 -0.76 -13.33 -9.27
CA PHE A 67 -2.18 -13.00 -9.05
C PHE A 67 -2.99 -13.25 -10.31
N THR A 68 -4.12 -13.95 -10.17
CA THR A 68 -5.03 -14.25 -11.29
C THR A 68 -6.45 -13.81 -10.98
N ASN A 69 -7.27 -13.66 -12.02
CA ASN A 69 -8.69 -13.31 -11.93
C ASN A 69 -8.98 -12.02 -11.11
N MET A 70 -8.06 -11.06 -11.15
CA MET A 70 -8.23 -9.76 -10.50
C MET A 70 -9.38 -8.99 -11.15
N THR A 71 -10.18 -8.30 -10.32
CA THR A 71 -11.19 -7.36 -10.78
C THR A 71 -10.55 -6.14 -11.45
N GLU A 72 -11.35 -5.36 -12.18
CA GLU A 72 -10.89 -4.08 -12.74
C GLU A 72 -10.40 -3.11 -11.65
N TYR A 73 -11.10 -3.08 -10.51
CA TYR A 73 -10.69 -2.30 -9.34
C TYR A 73 -9.30 -2.71 -8.83
N MET A 74 -9.03 -4.01 -8.66
CA MET A 74 -7.73 -4.50 -8.17
C MET A 74 -6.58 -4.14 -9.13
N ARG A 75 -6.82 -4.22 -10.43
CA ARG A 75 -5.85 -3.80 -11.45
C ARG A 75 -5.62 -2.29 -11.41
N ALA A 76 -6.69 -1.50 -11.32
CA ALA A 76 -6.60 -0.04 -11.25
C ALA A 76 -6.02 0.46 -9.91
N PHE A 77 -6.14 -0.33 -8.84
CA PHE A 77 -5.48 -0.10 -7.55
C PHE A 77 -3.98 -0.48 -7.59
N HIS A 78 -3.50 -1.01 -8.70
CA HIS A 78 -2.11 -1.45 -8.91
C HIS A 78 -1.67 -2.55 -7.94
N MET A 79 -2.55 -3.51 -7.67
CA MET A 79 -2.22 -4.62 -6.78
C MET A 79 -1.14 -5.56 -7.32
N ASN A 80 -0.95 -5.64 -8.63
CA ASN A 80 0.07 -6.48 -9.28
C ASN A 80 1.28 -5.71 -9.82
N SER A 81 1.22 -4.37 -9.76
CA SER A 81 2.27 -3.50 -10.25
C SER A 81 2.23 -2.18 -9.48
N VAL A 82 3.31 -1.84 -8.81
CA VAL A 82 3.38 -0.60 -8.05
C VAL A 82 3.67 0.56 -8.99
N ILE A 83 3.01 1.70 -8.82
CA ILE A 83 3.40 2.92 -9.51
C ILE A 83 4.73 3.38 -8.91
N MET A 84 5.76 3.35 -9.71
CA MET A 84 7.09 3.86 -9.38
C MET A 84 7.32 5.14 -10.16
N PRO A 85 7.34 6.29 -9.50
CA PRO A 85 7.77 7.51 -10.16
C PRO A 85 9.23 7.37 -10.60
N ASP A 86 9.48 7.51 -11.88
CA ASP A 86 10.84 7.54 -12.42
C ASP A 86 11.50 8.86 -12.10
N GLN A 87 12.77 8.83 -11.73
CA GLN A 87 13.57 10.04 -11.54
C GLN A 87 13.53 10.91 -12.80
N GLY A 88 13.17 12.17 -12.63
CA GLY A 88 13.10 13.15 -13.72
C GLY A 88 11.82 13.12 -14.58
N ARG A 89 10.83 12.25 -14.29
CA ARG A 89 9.53 12.19 -14.98
C ARG A 89 8.36 12.68 -14.13
N LYS A 90 8.58 13.71 -13.36
CA LYS A 90 7.58 14.33 -12.46
C LYS A 90 6.26 14.65 -13.16
N SER A 91 6.30 15.27 -14.34
CA SER A 91 5.10 15.64 -15.06
C SER A 91 4.24 14.42 -15.46
N GLU A 92 4.86 13.32 -15.79
CA GLU A 92 4.16 12.06 -16.10
C GLU A 92 3.50 11.49 -14.83
N PHE A 93 4.22 11.47 -13.70
CA PHE A 93 3.67 11.04 -12.43
C PHE A 93 2.47 11.89 -12.01
N VAL A 94 2.58 13.22 -12.07
CA VAL A 94 1.48 14.14 -11.76
C VAL A 94 0.28 13.86 -12.67
N ALA A 95 0.49 13.69 -13.97
CA ALA A 95 -0.58 13.40 -14.93
C ALA A 95 -1.28 12.06 -14.62
N VAL A 96 -0.51 11.02 -14.26
CA VAL A 96 -1.05 9.73 -13.83
C VAL A 96 -1.89 9.92 -12.57
N MET A 97 -1.38 10.63 -11.56
CA MET A 97 -2.11 10.87 -10.30
C MET A 97 -3.37 11.70 -10.49
N GLU A 98 -3.35 12.69 -11.39
CA GLU A 98 -4.55 13.48 -11.73
C GLU A 98 -5.66 12.61 -12.35
N SER A 99 -5.33 11.52 -13.03
CA SER A 99 -6.34 10.58 -13.54
C SER A 99 -7.17 9.93 -12.43
N TYR A 100 -6.63 9.89 -11.20
CA TYR A 100 -7.32 9.39 -10.00
C TYR A 100 -8.13 10.45 -9.26
N ALA A 101 -8.07 11.72 -9.66
CA ALA A 101 -8.71 12.84 -8.92
C ALA A 101 -10.22 12.67 -8.66
N LYS A 102 -10.91 11.93 -9.52
CA LYS A 102 -12.35 11.63 -9.40
C LYS A 102 -12.64 10.23 -8.82
N ARG A 103 -11.61 9.49 -8.44
CA ARG A 103 -11.75 8.19 -7.79
C ARG A 103 -11.87 8.36 -6.28
N THR A 104 -12.24 7.29 -5.59
CA THR A 104 -12.28 7.24 -4.12
C THR A 104 -11.06 6.54 -3.54
N TYR A 105 -10.03 6.31 -4.35
CA TYR A 105 -8.82 5.60 -3.94
C TYR A 105 -7.57 6.19 -4.59
N ILE A 106 -6.46 6.00 -3.91
CA ILE A 106 -5.12 6.22 -4.39
C ILE A 106 -4.47 4.85 -4.60
N PRO A 107 -3.96 4.56 -5.79
CA PRO A 107 -3.33 3.27 -6.09
C PRO A 107 -2.07 3.05 -5.23
N VAL A 108 -1.51 1.86 -5.29
CA VAL A 108 -0.24 1.59 -4.60
C VAL A 108 0.89 2.32 -5.31
N ILE A 109 1.52 3.23 -4.58
CA ILE A 109 2.65 4.06 -5.03
C ILE A 109 3.86 3.71 -4.18
N SER A 110 5.01 3.59 -4.82
CA SER A 110 6.30 3.46 -4.14
C SER A 110 7.01 4.81 -4.12
N PHE A 111 7.69 5.10 -3.02
CA PHE A 111 8.54 6.29 -2.86
C PHE A 111 9.92 5.89 -2.34
N PRO A 112 10.99 6.65 -2.65
CA PRO A 112 12.32 6.45 -2.07
C PRO A 112 12.29 6.63 -0.55
N ALA A 113 12.92 5.73 0.20
CA ALA A 113 13.04 5.82 1.66
C ALA A 113 14.38 6.42 2.11
N GLU A 114 15.08 7.10 1.22
CA GLU A 114 16.35 7.77 1.50
C GLU A 114 16.13 9.13 2.18
N LYS A 115 17.06 9.50 3.07
CA LYS A 115 17.08 10.84 3.68
C LYS A 115 17.40 11.90 2.61
N ASN A 116 16.77 13.07 2.72
CA ASN A 116 17.00 14.22 1.84
C ASN A 116 16.82 13.91 0.34
N ASN A 117 15.82 13.13 0.00
CA ASN A 117 15.48 12.82 -1.37
C ASN A 117 14.36 13.76 -1.86
N ASP A 118 14.69 14.67 -2.78
CA ASP A 118 13.74 15.67 -3.30
C ASP A 118 12.57 15.00 -4.03
N ASP A 119 12.79 13.88 -4.71
CA ASP A 119 11.73 13.13 -5.40
C ASP A 119 10.71 12.58 -4.38
N LYS A 120 11.17 12.17 -3.19
CA LYS A 120 10.30 11.71 -2.09
C LYS A 120 9.30 12.80 -1.69
N GLU A 121 9.79 13.99 -1.38
CA GLU A 121 8.97 15.12 -0.95
C GLU A 121 7.92 15.51 -2.01
N GLU A 122 8.32 15.47 -3.28
CA GLU A 122 7.41 15.78 -4.38
C GLU A 122 6.32 14.74 -4.56
N ILE A 123 6.68 13.44 -4.53
CA ILE A 123 5.74 12.33 -4.62
C ILE A 123 4.70 12.44 -3.50
N LEU A 124 5.16 12.65 -2.27
CA LEU A 124 4.32 12.75 -1.09
C LEU A 124 3.39 13.96 -1.16
N THR A 125 3.89 15.10 -1.60
CA THR A 125 3.07 16.31 -1.79
C THR A 125 1.92 16.08 -2.77
N VAL A 126 2.18 15.39 -3.89
CA VAL A 126 1.14 15.05 -4.88
C VAL A 126 0.11 14.10 -4.28
N VAL A 127 0.57 13.05 -3.59
CA VAL A 127 -0.30 12.04 -2.95
C VAL A 127 -1.16 12.66 -1.86
N GLU A 128 -0.59 13.43 -0.95
CA GLU A 128 -1.30 14.11 0.13
C GLU A 128 -2.38 15.06 -0.38
N ASN A 129 -2.05 15.89 -1.37
CA ASN A 129 -3.02 16.81 -1.96
C ASN A 129 -4.17 16.05 -2.64
N LEU A 130 -3.89 14.91 -3.25
CA LEU A 130 -4.90 14.06 -3.86
C LEU A 130 -5.80 13.40 -2.80
N ILE A 131 -5.22 12.89 -1.70
CA ILE A 131 -5.96 12.34 -0.55
C ILE A 131 -6.94 13.38 0.01
N ILE A 132 -6.46 14.58 0.28
CA ILE A 132 -7.27 15.68 0.83
C ILE A 132 -8.42 16.02 -0.11
N ARG A 133 -8.15 16.12 -1.41
CA ARG A 133 -9.15 16.45 -2.43
C ARG A 133 -10.22 15.36 -2.57
N GLN A 134 -9.83 14.08 -2.58
CA GLN A 134 -10.76 12.95 -2.71
C GLN A 134 -11.64 12.76 -1.46
N SER A 135 -11.11 13.00 -0.28
CA SER A 135 -11.80 12.80 1.00
C SER A 135 -12.61 14.01 1.45
N ASN A 136 -12.49 15.14 0.76
CA ASN A 136 -13.16 16.40 1.11
C ASN A 136 -12.95 16.82 2.59
N ILE A 137 -11.74 16.59 3.09
CA ILE A 137 -11.35 16.87 4.47
C ILE A 137 -11.26 18.39 4.69
N GLN A 138 -11.76 18.87 5.84
CA GLN A 138 -11.64 20.28 6.23
C GLN A 138 -10.16 20.67 6.45
N SER A 139 -9.84 21.94 6.18
CA SER A 139 -8.47 22.45 6.21
C SER A 139 -7.75 22.25 7.54
N ASN A 140 -8.46 22.34 8.67
CA ASN A 140 -7.89 22.12 10.00
C ASN A 140 -7.49 20.65 10.23
N VAL A 141 -8.24 19.70 9.65
CA VAL A 141 -7.92 18.26 9.73
C VAL A 141 -6.83 17.91 8.70
N ALA A 142 -6.81 18.56 7.55
CA ALA A 142 -5.83 18.33 6.49
C ALA A 142 -4.37 18.52 6.97
N SER A 143 -4.11 19.55 7.79
CA SER A 143 -2.78 19.79 8.34
C SER A 143 -2.33 18.68 9.30
N GLY A 144 -3.24 18.20 10.14
CA GLY A 144 -2.96 17.07 11.04
C GLY A 144 -2.71 15.77 10.26
N LEU A 145 -3.47 15.54 9.18
CA LEU A 145 -3.28 14.38 8.32
C LEU A 145 -1.93 14.40 7.62
N LYS A 146 -1.54 15.54 7.04
CA LYS A 146 -0.21 15.70 6.43
C LYS A 146 0.91 15.43 7.43
N TYR A 147 0.79 15.97 8.63
CA TYR A 147 1.76 15.73 9.71
C TYR A 147 1.88 14.24 10.04
N MET A 148 0.75 13.53 10.19
CA MET A 148 0.75 12.08 10.48
C MET A 148 1.40 11.27 9.34
N ILE A 149 1.14 11.62 8.09
CA ILE A 149 1.75 10.95 6.93
C ILE A 149 3.27 11.19 6.95
N SER A 150 3.70 12.45 7.12
CA SER A 150 5.11 12.82 7.16
C SER A 150 5.86 12.07 8.27
N GLU A 151 5.36 12.11 9.51
CA GLU A 151 5.96 11.38 10.64
C GLU A 151 6.07 9.88 10.41
N THR A 152 5.05 9.27 9.80
CA THR A 152 5.08 7.83 9.49
C THR A 152 6.15 7.51 8.45
N ILE A 153 6.31 8.37 7.45
CA ILE A 153 7.29 8.22 6.38
C ILE A 153 8.70 8.49 6.89
N ASP A 154 8.88 9.47 7.77
CA ASP A 154 10.16 9.75 8.40
C ASP A 154 10.61 8.57 9.28
N ASN A 155 9.69 7.91 9.97
CA ASN A 155 10.00 6.67 10.68
C ASN A 155 10.50 5.56 9.74
N ILE A 156 9.93 5.42 8.55
CA ILE A 156 10.44 4.49 7.53
C ILE A 156 11.85 4.89 7.12
N THR A 157 12.05 6.15 6.78
CA THR A 157 13.34 6.69 6.32
C THR A 157 14.44 6.53 7.38
N GLU A 158 14.10 6.64 8.65
CA GLU A 158 15.09 6.62 9.74
C GLU A 158 15.39 5.23 10.29
N HIS A 159 14.40 4.32 10.27
CA HIS A 159 14.44 3.11 11.07
C HIS A 159 14.19 1.81 10.30
N SER A 160 13.73 1.86 9.05
CA SER A 160 13.35 0.62 8.36
C SER A 160 14.51 -0.13 7.69
N ASP A 161 15.62 0.54 7.39
CA ASP A 161 16.69 0.02 6.50
C ASP A 161 16.15 -0.39 5.11
N SER A 162 15.01 0.15 4.71
CA SER A 162 14.42 -0.09 3.40
C SER A 162 14.85 1.00 2.43
N ASP A 163 15.12 0.62 1.20
CA ASP A 163 15.37 1.56 0.09
C ASP A 163 14.07 2.24 -0.39
N ARG A 164 12.92 1.62 -0.09
CA ARG A 164 11.62 2.09 -0.56
C ARG A 164 10.52 1.95 0.49
N GLY A 165 9.65 2.95 0.51
CA GLY A 165 8.35 2.89 1.16
C GLY A 165 7.21 2.79 0.14
N PHE A 166 6.02 2.47 0.63
CA PHE A 166 4.80 2.31 -0.17
C PHE A 166 3.64 3.01 0.52
N ILE A 167 2.78 3.63 -0.27
CA ILE A 167 1.57 4.28 0.23
C ILE A 167 0.40 3.98 -0.70
N CYS A 168 -0.78 3.80 -0.13
CA CYS A 168 -2.06 3.76 -0.84
C CYS A 168 -3.17 4.26 0.08
N ALA A 169 -4.33 4.60 -0.48
CA ALA A 169 -5.47 5.05 0.30
C ALA A 169 -6.81 4.67 -0.33
N GLN A 170 -7.86 4.60 0.49
CA GLN A 170 -9.24 4.39 0.07
C GLN A 170 -10.16 5.26 0.91
N ALA A 171 -10.88 6.17 0.27
CA ALA A 171 -11.96 6.92 0.89
C ALA A 171 -13.28 6.15 0.80
N TYR A 172 -14.07 6.24 1.87
CA TYR A 172 -15.41 5.67 1.96
C TYR A 172 -16.42 6.79 2.27
N PRO A 173 -16.79 7.60 1.25
CA PRO A 173 -17.59 8.81 1.46
C PRO A 173 -18.93 8.55 2.13
N SER A 174 -19.60 7.42 1.80
CA SER A 174 -20.87 7.03 2.41
C SER A 174 -20.76 6.65 3.88
N LYS A 175 -19.55 6.38 4.37
CA LYS A 175 -19.25 5.97 5.74
C LYS A 175 -18.50 7.03 6.54
N GLY A 176 -18.03 8.09 5.87
CA GLY A 176 -17.36 9.22 6.51
C GLY A 176 -15.96 8.95 7.02
N TYR A 177 -15.23 7.99 6.44
CA TYR A 177 -13.83 7.73 6.83
C TYR A 177 -12.93 7.44 5.61
N LEU A 178 -11.64 7.41 5.89
CA LEU A 178 -10.56 7.20 4.95
C LEU A 178 -9.53 6.23 5.55
N ASP A 179 -9.15 5.21 4.79
CA ASP A 179 -8.00 4.36 5.10
C ASP A 179 -6.77 4.88 4.36
N ILE A 180 -5.68 5.08 5.08
CA ILE A 180 -4.35 5.33 4.51
C ILE A 180 -3.45 4.21 5.01
N CYS A 181 -2.78 3.54 4.09
CA CYS A 181 -1.84 2.48 4.40
C CYS A 181 -0.46 2.89 3.92
N ILE A 182 0.50 2.83 4.83
CA ILE A 182 1.91 3.09 4.57
C ILE A 182 2.68 1.87 5.06
N ALA A 183 3.63 1.39 4.27
CA ALA A 183 4.43 0.22 4.59
C ALA A 183 5.83 0.33 3.99
N ASP A 184 6.75 -0.48 4.49
CA ASP A 184 8.11 -0.62 3.99
C ASP A 184 8.51 -2.11 3.89
N ARG A 185 9.69 -2.36 3.36
CA ARG A 185 10.30 -3.69 3.27
C ARG A 185 11.37 -3.93 4.33
N GLY A 186 11.54 -3.03 5.25
CA GLY A 186 12.63 -3.02 6.20
C GLY A 186 12.47 -3.98 7.36
N VAL A 187 13.30 -3.77 8.34
CA VAL A 187 13.27 -4.52 9.60
C VAL A 187 12.11 -4.05 10.48
N THR A 188 11.56 -4.96 11.27
CA THR A 188 10.57 -4.61 12.28
C THR A 188 11.22 -3.81 13.42
N LEU A 189 10.41 -3.18 14.28
CA LEU A 189 10.91 -2.55 15.51
C LEU A 189 11.80 -3.50 16.32
N LEU A 190 11.41 -4.77 16.43
CA LEU A 190 12.24 -5.78 17.11
C LEU A 190 13.57 -6.00 16.40
N GLY A 191 13.56 -6.07 15.06
CA GLY A 191 14.77 -6.21 14.27
C GLY A 191 15.71 -5.00 14.40
N SER A 192 15.18 -3.79 14.53
CA SER A 192 15.98 -2.59 14.78
C SER A 192 16.68 -2.66 16.15
N TYR A 193 15.99 -3.10 17.19
CA TYR A 193 16.60 -3.30 18.51
C TYR A 193 17.67 -4.40 18.51
N GLN A 194 17.49 -5.49 17.78
CA GLN A 194 18.46 -6.57 17.70
C GLN A 194 19.77 -6.18 17.03
N LYS A 195 19.78 -5.15 16.19
CA LYS A 195 21.01 -4.59 15.58
C LYS A 195 21.83 -3.70 16.52
N LEU A 196 21.25 -3.26 17.63
CA LEU A 196 21.90 -2.40 18.61
C LEU A 196 22.62 -3.18 19.72
N VAL A 197 22.49 -4.50 19.74
CA VAL A 197 23.11 -5.45 20.67
C VAL A 197 24.17 -6.29 19.95
#